data_887bfe1c3f4e48efe6888bf98cf3cac7
#
_entry.id   887bfe1c3f4e48efe6888bf98cf3cac7
#
_cell.length_a   1.000
_cell.length_b   1.000
_cell.length_c   1.000
_cell.angle_alpha   90.00
_cell.angle_beta   90.00
_cell.angle_gamma   90.00
#
_symmetry.space_group_name_H-M   'P 1'
#
loop_
_entity.id
_entity.type
_entity.pdbx_description
1 polymer ?
#
loop_
_entity_poly.entity_id
_entity_poly.type
_entity_poly.pdbx_seq_one_letter_code
_entity_poly.pdbx_strand_id
1 'polypeptide(L)'
;MRRMPNIKLTEQEIMHILLHDEYSFGSEASICLTDNPHSLYKIFKRHGNLVPMSENKEKKLIELYQMDLEHCTKPLSTISCDGQLVGYEMTRDLQDVRFNSFNLSKKDTIYYLNLSKKILEDFKEKGITYGDVAPRNILINPHTGDLKFCDMDNICIGQFPMDLIPQELEYYIRVRGFDDKVDAYMHNIMTLLLLQIGNDFELSVEFIRTFNQRANLILYDMQNPETFEGDYLIEYVKKRD
;
A
#
# COMPACT_ATOMS: atom_id res chain seq x y z
N MET A 1 25.94 -4.50 -7.14
CA MET A 1 24.50 -4.27 -7.41
C MET A 1 23.99 -5.41 -8.27
N ARG A 2 22.96 -6.14 -7.84
CA ARG A 2 22.31 -7.15 -8.68
C ARG A 2 21.43 -6.44 -9.70
N ARG A 3 21.58 -6.78 -10.98
CA ARG A 3 20.69 -6.24 -12.03
C ARG A 3 19.34 -6.95 -11.91
N MET A 4 18.26 -6.17 -11.88
CA MET A 4 16.90 -6.71 -11.93
C MET A 4 16.68 -7.45 -13.25
N PRO A 5 16.15 -8.70 -13.26
CA PRO A 5 15.85 -9.44 -14.49
C PRO A 5 14.82 -8.69 -15.36
N ASN A 6 14.80 -9.00 -16.64
CA ASN A 6 13.81 -8.45 -17.59
C ASN A 6 13.19 -9.58 -18.42
N ILE A 7 11.87 -9.70 -18.36
CA ILE A 7 11.07 -10.59 -19.19
C ILE A 7 10.70 -9.85 -20.46
N LYS A 8 10.99 -10.45 -21.60
CA LYS A 8 10.62 -9.90 -22.91
C LYS A 8 9.39 -10.63 -23.43
N LEU A 9 8.32 -9.90 -23.63
CA LEU A 9 7.07 -10.43 -24.18
C LEU A 9 6.72 -9.64 -25.46
N THR A 10 6.10 -10.33 -26.40
CA THR A 10 5.47 -9.71 -27.56
C THR A 10 4.12 -9.10 -27.16
N GLU A 11 3.61 -8.17 -27.96
CA GLU A 11 2.28 -7.61 -27.73
C GLU A 11 1.20 -8.70 -27.74
N GLN A 12 1.32 -9.71 -28.60
CA GLN A 12 0.38 -10.83 -28.65
C GLN A 12 0.37 -11.65 -27.35
N GLU A 13 1.55 -11.94 -26.77
CA GLU A 13 1.65 -12.64 -25.47
C GLU A 13 1.05 -11.82 -24.35
N ILE A 14 1.31 -10.51 -24.30
CA ILE A 14 0.73 -9.62 -23.29
C ILE A 14 -0.80 -9.57 -23.43
N MET A 15 -1.32 -9.43 -24.64
CA MET A 15 -2.76 -9.43 -24.89
C MET A 15 -3.40 -10.75 -24.51
N HIS A 16 -2.72 -11.88 -24.74
CA HIS A 16 -3.17 -13.19 -24.30
C HIS A 16 -3.28 -13.25 -22.76
N ILE A 17 -2.24 -12.80 -22.04
CA ILE A 17 -2.21 -12.73 -20.57
C ILE A 17 -3.35 -11.83 -20.07
N LEU A 18 -3.55 -10.67 -20.66
CA LEU A 18 -4.61 -9.73 -20.26
C LEU A 18 -6.02 -10.30 -20.48
N LEU A 19 -6.21 -11.15 -21.48
CA LEU A 19 -7.52 -11.72 -21.81
C LEU A 19 -7.86 -12.99 -21.01
N HIS A 20 -6.87 -13.77 -20.62
CA HIS A 20 -7.08 -15.10 -20.05
C HIS A 20 -6.65 -15.23 -18.60
N ASP A 21 -5.67 -14.43 -18.17
CA ASP A 21 -5.02 -14.55 -16.86
C ASP A 21 -5.23 -13.33 -15.97
N GLU A 22 -6.13 -12.38 -16.35
CA GLU A 22 -6.41 -11.19 -15.56
C GLU A 22 -7.06 -11.60 -14.22
N TYR A 23 -6.36 -11.34 -13.13
CA TYR A 23 -6.78 -11.62 -11.75
C TYR A 23 -7.52 -10.45 -11.12
N SER A 24 -7.08 -9.23 -11.39
CA SER A 24 -7.65 -7.98 -10.89
C SER A 24 -7.27 -6.84 -11.79
N PHE A 25 -8.10 -5.81 -11.84
CA PHE A 25 -7.80 -4.60 -12.62
C PHE A 25 -7.96 -3.34 -11.77
N GLY A 26 -7.15 -2.34 -12.08
CA GLY A 26 -7.22 -0.99 -11.53
C GLY A 26 -7.29 0.04 -12.65
N SER A 27 -7.27 1.32 -12.28
CA SER A 27 -7.29 2.44 -13.25
C SER A 27 -6.04 2.51 -14.12
N GLU A 28 -4.90 2.04 -13.63
CA GLU A 28 -3.59 2.16 -14.29
C GLU A 28 -2.98 0.84 -14.75
N ALA A 29 -3.38 -0.28 -14.17
CA ALA A 29 -2.77 -1.57 -14.44
C ALA A 29 -3.75 -2.72 -14.25
N SER A 30 -3.44 -3.85 -14.90
CA SER A 30 -4.00 -5.15 -14.62
C SER A 30 -3.00 -6.01 -13.85
N ILE A 31 -3.50 -6.75 -12.89
CA ILE A 31 -2.77 -7.80 -12.20
C ILE A 31 -3.16 -9.13 -12.84
N CYS A 32 -2.18 -9.86 -13.34
CA CYS A 32 -2.39 -11.11 -14.05
C CYS A 32 -1.65 -12.26 -13.36
N LEU A 33 -2.22 -13.46 -13.50
CA LEU A 33 -1.56 -14.69 -13.07
C LEU A 33 -0.33 -14.97 -13.94
N THR A 34 0.63 -15.67 -13.37
CA THR A 34 1.79 -16.23 -14.07
C THR A 34 1.76 -17.76 -13.98
N ASP A 35 2.61 -18.45 -14.76
CA ASP A 35 2.80 -19.89 -14.59
C ASP A 35 3.40 -20.26 -13.22
N ASN A 36 4.05 -19.32 -12.55
CA ASN A 36 4.53 -19.49 -11.19
C ASN A 36 3.45 -19.04 -10.20
N PRO A 37 2.87 -19.94 -9.39
CA PRO A 37 1.80 -19.60 -8.45
C PRO A 37 2.24 -18.58 -7.38
N HIS A 38 3.55 -18.39 -7.17
CA HIS A 38 4.13 -17.46 -6.19
C HIS A 38 4.50 -16.10 -6.79
N SER A 39 4.06 -15.81 -8.01
CA SER A 39 4.24 -14.48 -8.62
C SER A 39 3.00 -14.01 -9.37
N LEU A 40 2.97 -12.70 -9.63
CA LEU A 40 1.94 -12.02 -10.43
C LEU A 40 2.63 -11.04 -11.36
N TYR A 41 2.04 -10.83 -12.54
CA TYR A 41 2.38 -9.71 -13.40
C TYR A 41 1.52 -8.50 -13.07
N LYS A 42 2.12 -7.31 -12.99
CA LYS A 42 1.44 -6.02 -13.03
C LYS A 42 1.77 -5.37 -14.36
N ILE A 43 0.77 -5.27 -15.25
CA ILE A 43 0.89 -4.74 -16.61
C ILE A 43 0.19 -3.39 -16.66
N PHE A 44 0.92 -2.33 -17.01
CA PHE A 44 0.38 -0.97 -17.10
C PHE A 44 -0.44 -0.81 -18.37
N LYS A 45 -1.68 -0.36 -18.20
CA LYS A 45 -2.60 -0.10 -19.31
C LYS A 45 -3.47 1.12 -19.00
N ARG A 46 -3.87 1.81 -20.06
CA ARG A 46 -4.84 2.90 -19.98
C ARG A 46 -5.81 2.81 -21.15
N HIS A 47 -7.11 2.75 -20.86
CA HIS A 47 -8.17 2.58 -21.87
C HIS A 47 -7.93 1.37 -22.80
N GLY A 48 -7.43 0.26 -22.26
CA GLY A 48 -7.15 -0.97 -23.01
C GLY A 48 -5.81 -1.00 -23.74
N ASN A 49 -5.08 0.11 -23.82
CA ASN A 49 -3.78 0.18 -24.46
C ASN A 49 -2.64 0.03 -23.45
N LEU A 50 -1.56 -0.66 -23.83
CA LEU A 50 -0.34 -0.72 -23.04
C LEU A 50 0.25 0.68 -22.86
N VAL A 51 0.70 0.96 -21.65
CA VAL A 51 1.34 2.23 -21.31
C VAL A 51 2.77 1.96 -20.87
N PRO A 52 3.76 2.63 -21.48
CA PRO A 52 5.13 2.53 -21.03
C PRO A 52 5.29 3.01 -19.57
N MET A 53 6.09 2.29 -18.81
CA MET A 53 6.45 2.68 -17.46
C MET A 53 7.33 3.94 -17.49
N SER A 54 7.09 4.87 -16.57
CA SER A 54 7.95 6.05 -16.44
C SER A 54 9.36 5.67 -15.96
N GLU A 55 10.36 6.47 -16.32
CA GLU A 55 11.74 6.29 -15.88
C GLU A 55 11.86 6.32 -14.34
N ASN A 56 11.07 7.17 -13.68
CA ASN A 56 11.04 7.23 -12.21
C ASN A 56 10.49 5.92 -11.61
N LYS A 57 9.43 5.36 -12.18
CA LYS A 57 8.84 4.11 -11.73
C LYS A 57 9.82 2.94 -11.91
N GLU A 58 10.52 2.89 -13.04
CA GLU A 58 11.59 1.90 -13.27
C GLU A 58 12.69 1.99 -12.20
N LYS A 59 13.19 3.19 -11.93
CA LYS A 59 14.24 3.41 -10.93
C LYS A 59 13.77 2.99 -9.53
N LYS A 60 12.54 3.33 -9.15
CA LYS A 60 11.94 2.89 -7.88
C LYS A 60 11.89 1.36 -7.76
N LEU A 61 11.44 0.67 -8.82
CA LEU A 61 11.39 -0.79 -8.82
C LEU A 61 12.76 -1.44 -8.69
N ILE A 62 13.79 -0.86 -9.35
CA ILE A 62 15.18 -1.32 -9.24
C ILE A 62 15.70 -1.15 -7.80
N GLU A 63 15.42 -0.01 -7.15
CA GLU A 63 15.80 0.21 -5.76
C GLU A 63 15.09 -0.77 -4.83
N LEU A 64 13.78 -0.93 -4.96
CA LEU A 64 12.99 -1.88 -4.18
C LEU A 64 13.50 -3.33 -4.34
N TYR A 65 13.87 -3.72 -5.57
CA TYR A 65 14.44 -5.05 -5.84
C TYR A 65 15.72 -5.31 -5.05
N GLN A 66 16.51 -4.26 -4.80
CA GLN A 66 17.79 -4.36 -4.09
C GLN A 66 17.65 -4.28 -2.57
N MET A 67 16.53 -3.75 -2.09
CA MET A 67 16.28 -3.60 -0.65
C MET A 67 15.84 -4.91 -0.01
N ASP A 68 16.21 -5.11 1.24
CA ASP A 68 15.70 -6.21 2.06
C ASP A 68 14.43 -5.75 2.79
N LEU A 69 13.28 -5.96 2.13
CA LEU A 69 11.96 -5.62 2.65
C LEU A 69 11.16 -6.91 2.83
N GLU A 70 10.67 -7.16 4.03
CA GLU A 70 9.93 -8.40 4.32
C GLU A 70 8.41 -8.26 4.15
N HIS A 71 7.87 -7.11 4.49
CA HIS A 71 6.43 -6.87 4.61
C HIS A 71 5.81 -6.14 3.41
N CYS A 72 6.24 -6.51 2.20
CA CYS A 72 5.66 -5.95 0.97
C CYS A 72 5.70 -6.96 -0.19
N THR A 73 4.88 -6.69 -1.21
CA THR A 73 5.03 -7.37 -2.51
C THR A 73 6.28 -6.86 -3.20
N LYS A 74 7.28 -7.74 -3.37
CA LYS A 74 8.57 -7.37 -3.96
C LYS A 74 8.52 -7.45 -5.48
N PRO A 75 9.09 -6.48 -6.21
CA PRO A 75 9.36 -6.65 -7.63
C PRO A 75 10.42 -7.75 -7.83
N LEU A 76 10.21 -8.62 -8.81
CA LEU A 76 11.11 -9.73 -9.16
C LEU A 76 11.82 -9.49 -10.47
N SER A 77 11.09 -8.98 -11.48
CA SER A 77 11.60 -8.69 -12.81
C SER A 77 10.79 -7.56 -13.45
N THR A 78 11.38 -6.84 -14.40
CA THR A 78 10.61 -5.94 -15.28
C THR A 78 10.04 -6.72 -16.47
N ILE A 79 8.99 -6.18 -17.10
CA ILE A 79 8.38 -6.73 -18.32
C ILE A 79 8.53 -5.69 -19.43
N SER A 80 9.11 -6.11 -20.56
CA SER A 80 9.25 -5.25 -21.74
C SER A 80 8.50 -5.81 -22.95
N CYS A 81 7.92 -4.90 -23.74
CA CYS A 81 7.31 -5.14 -25.04
C CYS A 81 7.93 -4.16 -26.03
N ASP A 82 8.44 -4.67 -27.16
CA ASP A 82 9.08 -3.85 -28.22
C ASP A 82 10.14 -2.86 -27.70
N GLY A 83 10.88 -3.28 -26.67
CA GLY A 83 11.94 -2.50 -26.06
C GLY A 83 11.47 -1.46 -25.03
N GLN A 84 10.17 -1.31 -24.81
CA GLN A 84 9.59 -0.46 -23.79
C GLN A 84 9.18 -1.26 -22.56
N LEU A 85 9.44 -0.75 -21.36
CA LEU A 85 8.97 -1.37 -20.11
C LEU A 85 7.48 -1.06 -19.92
N VAL A 86 6.67 -2.12 -19.81
CA VAL A 86 5.20 -2.03 -19.72
C VAL A 86 4.64 -2.65 -18.45
N GLY A 87 5.50 -3.24 -17.62
CA GLY A 87 5.05 -3.89 -16.38
C GLY A 87 6.20 -4.47 -15.58
N TYR A 88 5.84 -5.21 -14.56
CA TYR A 88 6.80 -5.97 -13.75
C TYR A 88 6.13 -7.21 -13.13
N GLU A 89 6.97 -8.18 -12.80
CA GLU A 89 6.61 -9.33 -11.99
C GLU A 89 6.83 -9.03 -10.52
N MET A 90 5.93 -9.46 -9.66
CA MET A 90 6.02 -9.28 -8.21
C MET A 90 5.69 -10.56 -7.45
N THR A 91 6.14 -10.64 -6.20
CA THR A 91 5.84 -11.77 -5.32
C THR A 91 4.36 -11.89 -5.01
N ARG A 92 3.89 -13.13 -4.84
CA ARG A 92 2.54 -13.49 -4.39
C ARG A 92 2.64 -14.53 -3.28
N ASP A 93 1.81 -14.37 -2.25
CA ASP A 93 1.51 -15.45 -1.32
C ASP A 93 0.06 -15.90 -1.56
N LEU A 94 -0.14 -17.20 -1.77
CA LEU A 94 -1.45 -17.76 -2.12
C LEU A 94 -2.47 -17.67 -0.98
N GLN A 95 -1.99 -17.49 0.25
CA GLN A 95 -2.84 -17.40 1.44
C GLN A 95 -3.16 -15.95 1.84
N ASP A 96 -2.53 -14.97 1.16
CA ASP A 96 -2.80 -13.57 1.41
C ASP A 96 -4.17 -13.16 0.86
N VAL A 97 -4.93 -12.44 1.68
CA VAL A 97 -6.22 -11.84 1.32
C VAL A 97 -6.19 -10.34 1.56
N ARG A 98 -6.97 -9.58 0.80
CA ARG A 98 -7.07 -8.13 1.03
C ARG A 98 -7.70 -7.82 2.37
N PHE A 99 -7.15 -6.88 3.11
CA PHE A 99 -7.63 -6.49 4.43
C PHE A 99 -9.10 -6.07 4.44
N ASN A 100 -9.56 -5.35 3.42
CA ASN A 100 -10.95 -4.93 3.28
C ASN A 100 -11.92 -6.03 2.83
N SER A 101 -11.42 -7.20 2.40
CA SER A 101 -12.23 -8.33 1.95
C SER A 101 -12.50 -9.34 3.07
N PHE A 102 -11.90 -9.13 4.24
CA PHE A 102 -11.99 -10.06 5.36
C PHE A 102 -12.82 -9.45 6.50
N ASN A 103 -13.81 -10.20 6.97
CA ASN A 103 -14.63 -9.79 8.11
C ASN A 103 -13.86 -10.08 9.42
N LEU A 104 -12.95 -9.19 9.78
CA LEU A 104 -12.12 -9.31 10.98
C LEU A 104 -12.90 -8.96 12.24
N SER A 105 -12.58 -9.67 13.33
CA SER A 105 -12.94 -9.17 14.66
C SER A 105 -12.24 -7.83 14.92
N LYS A 106 -12.77 -7.06 15.83
CA LYS A 106 -12.13 -5.81 16.22
C LYS A 106 -10.75 -6.01 16.85
N LYS A 107 -10.59 -7.07 17.62
CA LYS A 107 -9.29 -7.43 18.19
C LYS A 107 -8.26 -7.66 17.08
N ASP A 108 -8.66 -8.40 16.03
CA ASP A 108 -7.79 -8.66 14.90
C ASP A 108 -7.54 -7.37 14.08
N THR A 109 -8.57 -6.53 13.90
CA THR A 109 -8.41 -5.23 13.26
C THR A 109 -7.38 -4.36 13.98
N ILE A 110 -7.47 -4.25 15.32
CA ILE A 110 -6.50 -3.52 16.15
C ILE A 110 -5.11 -4.16 16.04
N TYR A 111 -5.02 -5.47 16.03
CA TYR A 111 -3.75 -6.19 15.86
C TYR A 111 -3.08 -5.80 14.54
N TYR A 112 -3.81 -5.87 13.41
CA TYR A 112 -3.26 -5.54 12.10
C TYR A 112 -2.97 -4.04 11.93
N LEU A 113 -3.76 -3.15 12.52
CA LEU A 113 -3.44 -1.72 12.55
C LEU A 113 -2.13 -1.44 13.28
N ASN A 114 -1.87 -2.14 14.39
CA ASN A 114 -0.60 -2.01 15.09
C ASN A 114 0.58 -2.58 14.30
N LEU A 115 0.35 -3.68 13.60
CA LEU A 115 1.38 -4.29 12.76
C LEU A 115 1.69 -3.40 11.56
N SER A 116 0.66 -2.84 10.89
CA SER A 116 0.86 -1.91 9.78
C SER A 116 1.64 -0.65 10.19
N LYS A 117 1.35 -0.08 11.37
CA LYS A 117 2.15 1.02 11.92
C LYS A 117 3.63 0.66 12.02
N LYS A 118 3.95 -0.49 12.63
CA LYS A 118 5.36 -0.93 12.79
C LYS A 118 6.07 -1.09 11.44
N ILE A 119 5.37 -1.62 10.44
CA ILE A 119 5.92 -1.79 9.09
C ILE A 119 6.17 -0.42 8.43
N LEU A 120 5.26 0.54 8.60
CA LEU A 120 5.46 1.90 8.09
C LEU A 120 6.63 2.62 8.77
N GLU A 121 6.84 2.37 10.07
CA GLU A 121 8.03 2.87 10.79
C GLU A 121 9.32 2.24 10.25
N ASP A 122 9.33 0.91 9.97
CA ASP A 122 10.47 0.22 9.33
C ASP A 122 10.72 0.76 7.90
N PHE A 123 9.67 1.02 7.13
CA PHE A 123 9.80 1.66 5.81
C PHE A 123 10.43 3.04 5.91
N LYS A 124 9.97 3.87 6.87
CA LYS A 124 10.53 5.20 7.11
C LYS A 124 12.02 5.14 7.47
N GLU A 125 12.45 4.20 8.32
CA GLU A 125 13.87 3.99 8.66
C GLU A 125 14.70 3.62 7.43
N LYS A 126 14.09 2.97 6.43
CA LYS A 126 14.70 2.61 5.14
C LYS A 126 14.57 3.70 4.06
N GLY A 127 14.06 4.88 4.42
CA GLY A 127 13.90 6.02 3.49
C GLY A 127 12.72 5.86 2.53
N ILE A 128 11.73 5.05 2.89
CA ILE A 128 10.50 4.84 2.14
C ILE A 128 9.35 5.57 2.84
N THR A 129 8.57 6.35 2.08
CA THR A 129 7.24 6.81 2.47
C THR A 129 6.23 6.13 1.56
N TYR A 130 5.34 5.35 2.16
CA TYR A 130 4.38 4.55 1.40
C TYR A 130 3.29 5.41 0.75
N GLY A 131 2.71 6.34 1.51
CA GLY A 131 1.80 7.40 1.05
C GLY A 131 0.36 6.98 0.77
N ASP A 132 0.10 5.80 0.20
CA ASP A 132 -1.26 5.28 -0.08
C ASP A 132 -1.69 4.22 0.94
N VAL A 133 -1.61 4.56 2.22
CA VAL A 133 -1.99 3.67 3.32
C VAL A 133 -3.50 3.51 3.36
N ALA A 134 -4.00 2.45 2.72
CA ALA A 134 -5.42 2.14 2.64
C ALA A 134 -5.67 0.62 2.74
N PRO A 135 -6.84 0.17 3.25
CA PRO A 135 -7.12 -1.26 3.42
C PRO A 135 -7.04 -2.06 2.10
N ARG A 136 -7.30 -1.43 0.96
CA ARG A 136 -7.17 -2.05 -0.38
C ARG A 136 -5.74 -2.42 -0.76
N ASN A 137 -4.75 -1.74 -0.16
CA ASN A 137 -3.34 -1.91 -0.43
C ASN A 137 -2.63 -2.73 0.65
N ILE A 138 -3.38 -3.34 1.54
CA ILE A 138 -2.88 -4.21 2.60
C ILE A 138 -3.37 -5.62 2.37
N LEU A 139 -2.43 -6.56 2.39
CA LEU A 139 -2.67 -7.99 2.35
C LEU A 139 -2.41 -8.57 3.73
N ILE A 140 -3.28 -9.45 4.19
CA ILE A 140 -3.13 -10.17 5.44
C ILE A 140 -3.13 -11.67 5.19
N ASN A 141 -2.33 -12.39 5.94
CA ASN A 141 -2.40 -13.84 5.98
C ASN A 141 -3.09 -14.27 7.28
N PRO A 142 -4.36 -14.72 7.22
CA PRO A 142 -5.12 -15.06 8.42
C PRO A 142 -4.58 -16.30 9.16
N HIS A 143 -3.74 -17.12 8.52
CA HIS A 143 -3.17 -18.32 9.13
C HIS A 143 -1.88 -18.03 9.90
N THR A 144 -1.04 -17.13 9.40
CA THR A 144 0.22 -16.76 10.04
C THR A 144 0.12 -15.49 10.87
N GLY A 145 -0.89 -14.64 10.61
CA GLY A 145 -1.03 -13.32 11.20
C GLY A 145 -0.13 -12.27 10.54
N ASP A 146 0.52 -12.59 9.41
CA ASP A 146 1.39 -11.66 8.69
C ASP A 146 0.59 -10.59 7.94
N LEU A 147 1.25 -9.47 7.70
CA LEU A 147 0.74 -8.35 6.90
C LEU A 147 1.78 -7.92 5.89
N LYS A 148 1.34 -7.61 4.68
CA LYS A 148 2.18 -7.06 3.61
C LYS A 148 1.50 -5.86 2.96
N PHE A 149 2.28 -4.86 2.61
CA PHE A 149 1.85 -3.79 1.73
C PHE A 149 2.03 -4.21 0.27
N CYS A 150 1.03 -3.92 -0.57
CA CYS A 150 1.10 -4.09 -2.02
C CYS A 150 1.13 -2.72 -2.72
N ASP A 151 1.19 -2.70 -4.04
CA ASP A 151 1.25 -1.47 -4.84
C ASP A 151 2.51 -0.62 -4.60
N MET A 152 3.64 -1.27 -4.43
CA MET A 152 4.93 -0.65 -4.07
C MET A 152 5.53 0.24 -5.16
N ASP A 153 5.01 0.28 -6.37
CA ASP A 153 5.50 1.14 -7.45
C ASP A 153 5.04 2.61 -7.33
N ASN A 154 4.05 2.89 -6.46
CA ASN A 154 3.56 4.25 -6.23
C ASN A 154 4.06 4.88 -4.90
N ILE A 155 5.15 4.40 -4.34
CA ILE A 155 5.75 4.95 -3.12
C ILE A 155 6.69 6.14 -3.42
N CYS A 156 7.08 6.87 -2.37
CA CYS A 156 8.25 7.74 -2.40
C CYS A 156 9.45 6.98 -1.83
N ILE A 157 10.57 6.97 -2.56
CA ILE A 157 11.81 6.33 -2.12
C ILE A 157 13.00 7.20 -2.51
N GLY A 158 13.80 7.62 -1.51
CA GLY A 158 14.92 8.51 -1.74
C GLY A 158 14.50 9.81 -2.46
N GLN A 159 15.02 10.01 -3.67
CA GLN A 159 14.70 11.19 -4.50
C GLN A 159 13.53 10.97 -5.48
N PHE A 160 12.93 9.77 -5.51
CA PHE A 160 11.85 9.43 -6.44
C PHE A 160 10.50 9.62 -5.76
N PRO A 161 9.71 10.64 -6.17
CA PRO A 161 8.41 10.91 -5.57
C PRO A 161 7.35 9.88 -5.98
N MET A 162 6.20 9.92 -5.34
CA MET A 162 5.00 9.20 -5.79
C MET A 162 4.60 9.69 -7.18
N ASP A 163 4.13 8.75 -8.03
CA ASP A 163 3.60 9.09 -9.36
C ASP A 163 2.14 9.59 -9.26
N LEU A 164 1.38 9.01 -8.33
CA LEU A 164 0.00 9.39 -8.05
C LEU A 164 -0.16 9.73 -6.58
N ILE A 165 -0.81 10.84 -6.32
CA ILE A 165 -1.15 11.29 -4.97
C ILE A 165 -2.59 10.87 -4.70
N PRO A 166 -2.86 10.06 -3.63
CA PRO A 166 -4.22 9.76 -3.21
C PRO A 166 -5.02 11.03 -2.91
N GLN A 167 -6.31 11.03 -3.25
CA GLN A 167 -7.18 12.19 -3.05
C GLN A 167 -7.19 12.65 -1.59
N GLU A 168 -7.16 11.72 -0.66
CA GLU A 168 -7.14 11.98 0.78
C GLU A 168 -5.87 12.73 1.22
N LEU A 169 -4.79 12.59 0.45
CA LEU A 169 -3.49 13.19 0.74
C LEU A 169 -3.28 14.54 0.03
N GLU A 170 -4.08 14.86 -1.00
CA GLU A 170 -3.89 16.09 -1.82
C GLU A 170 -3.90 17.37 -0.98
N TYR A 171 -4.84 17.49 -0.05
CA TYR A 171 -4.93 18.68 0.80
C TYR A 171 -3.74 18.79 1.75
N TYR A 172 -3.34 17.66 2.37
CA TYR A 172 -2.17 17.61 3.25
C TYR A 172 -0.91 18.08 2.52
N ILE A 173 -0.63 17.51 1.33
CA ILE A 173 0.56 17.85 0.53
C ILE A 173 0.52 19.32 0.07
N ARG A 174 -0.65 19.85 -0.28
CA ARG A 174 -0.79 21.26 -0.68
C ARG A 174 -0.40 22.22 0.44
N VAL A 175 -0.69 21.88 1.70
CA VAL A 175 -0.45 22.74 2.87
C VAL A 175 0.97 22.54 3.41
N ARG A 176 1.43 21.30 3.56
CA ARG A 176 2.71 20.96 4.22
C ARG A 176 3.83 20.56 3.28
N GLY A 177 3.49 20.16 2.06
CA GLY A 177 4.41 19.42 1.22
C GLY A 177 4.43 17.93 1.59
N PHE A 178 5.30 17.20 0.91
CA PHE A 178 5.52 15.78 1.17
C PHE A 178 6.59 15.63 2.26
N ASP A 179 6.19 15.23 3.45
CA ASP A 179 7.07 15.11 4.61
C ASP A 179 7.03 13.69 5.22
N ASP A 180 7.80 13.47 6.26
CA ASP A 180 7.95 12.20 6.96
C ASP A 180 6.76 11.79 7.84
N LYS A 181 5.69 12.60 7.86
CA LYS A 181 4.45 12.35 8.62
C LYS A 181 3.31 11.85 7.73
N VAL A 182 3.51 11.80 6.42
CA VAL A 182 2.51 11.37 5.43
C VAL A 182 1.91 10.01 5.79
N ASP A 183 2.74 9.03 6.11
CA ASP A 183 2.27 7.67 6.42
C ASP A 183 1.46 7.63 7.72
N ALA A 184 1.86 8.38 8.74
CA ALA A 184 1.08 8.49 9.99
C ALA A 184 -0.28 9.15 9.75
N TYR A 185 -0.32 10.20 8.93
CA TYR A 185 -1.57 10.87 8.55
C TYR A 185 -2.53 9.91 7.84
N MET A 186 -2.07 9.22 6.82
CA MET A 186 -2.87 8.25 6.06
C MET A 186 -3.28 7.04 6.90
N HIS A 187 -2.40 6.54 7.78
CA HIS A 187 -2.73 5.47 8.71
C HIS A 187 -3.83 5.87 9.69
N ASN A 188 -3.86 7.12 10.14
CA ASN A 188 -4.91 7.63 11.02
C ASN A 188 -6.27 7.67 10.31
N ILE A 189 -6.31 8.07 9.02
CA ILE A 189 -7.52 7.99 8.18
C ILE A 189 -8.00 6.54 8.11
N MET A 190 -7.11 5.62 7.78
CA MET A 190 -7.44 4.18 7.73
C MET A 190 -7.95 3.66 9.07
N THR A 191 -7.33 4.03 10.17
CA THR A 191 -7.73 3.63 11.52
C THR A 191 -9.13 4.12 11.85
N LEU A 192 -9.45 5.39 11.55
CA LEU A 192 -10.79 5.94 11.73
C LEU A 192 -11.82 5.16 10.91
N LEU A 193 -11.56 4.93 9.64
CA LEU A 193 -12.48 4.19 8.75
C LEU A 193 -12.76 2.78 9.26
N LEU A 194 -11.74 2.03 9.64
CA LEU A 194 -11.88 0.64 10.07
C LEU A 194 -12.52 0.49 11.45
N LEU A 195 -12.28 1.42 12.38
CA LEU A 195 -12.84 1.36 13.73
C LEU A 195 -14.22 2.00 13.83
N GLN A 196 -14.63 2.89 12.91
CA GLN A 196 -15.98 3.48 12.89
C GLN A 196 -17.02 2.57 12.24
N ILE A 197 -16.62 1.70 11.31
CA ILE A 197 -17.54 0.85 10.55
C ILE A 197 -18.15 -0.30 11.38
N GLY A 198 -17.60 -0.59 12.56
CA GLY A 198 -18.08 -1.70 13.40
C GLY A 198 -18.91 -1.23 14.60
N ASN A 199 -20.24 -1.28 14.50
CA ASN A 199 -21.16 -0.87 15.57
C ASN A 199 -21.29 -1.83 16.78
N ASP A 200 -20.56 -2.94 16.83
CA ASP A 200 -20.68 -3.96 17.88
C ASP A 200 -19.54 -3.90 18.90
N PHE A 201 -19.43 -2.77 19.59
CA PHE A 201 -18.42 -2.60 20.63
C PHE A 201 -19.01 -2.45 22.02
N GLU A 202 -18.84 -3.44 22.86
CA GLU A 202 -18.74 -3.25 24.32
C GLU A 202 -17.40 -2.59 24.67
N LEU A 203 -17.26 -1.32 24.28
CA LEU A 203 -16.14 -0.50 24.75
C LEU A 203 -16.53 0.17 26.06
N SER A 204 -15.60 0.26 27.01
CA SER A 204 -15.83 1.08 28.20
C SER A 204 -16.15 2.52 27.79
N VAL A 205 -17.06 3.17 28.49
CA VAL A 205 -17.45 4.56 28.22
C VAL A 205 -16.23 5.50 28.17
N GLU A 206 -15.21 5.18 28.96
CA GLU A 206 -13.97 5.94 29.05
C GLU A 206 -13.09 5.75 27.79
N PHE A 207 -13.06 4.54 27.21
CA PHE A 207 -12.37 4.29 25.93
C PHE A 207 -13.05 5.08 24.80
N ILE A 208 -14.39 5.00 24.71
CA ILE A 208 -15.16 5.73 23.69
C ILE A 208 -14.89 7.24 23.83
N ARG A 209 -14.86 7.76 25.03
CA ARG A 209 -14.57 9.19 25.26
C ARG A 209 -13.16 9.58 24.82
N THR A 210 -12.15 8.78 25.20
CA THR A 210 -10.75 9.05 24.83
C THR A 210 -10.53 8.88 23.32
N PHE A 211 -11.09 7.83 22.73
CA PHE A 211 -11.04 7.61 21.29
C PHE A 211 -11.70 8.76 20.53
N ASN A 212 -12.92 9.16 20.94
CA ASN A 212 -13.63 10.25 20.29
C ASN A 212 -12.90 11.59 20.42
N GLN A 213 -12.27 11.87 21.57
CA GLN A 213 -11.45 13.06 21.72
C GLN A 213 -10.26 13.06 20.74
N ARG A 214 -9.57 11.93 20.59
CA ARG A 214 -8.44 11.78 19.66
C ARG A 214 -8.90 11.74 18.21
N ALA A 215 -9.99 11.05 17.92
CA ALA A 215 -10.60 11.06 16.59
C ALA A 215 -10.99 12.50 16.16
N ASN A 216 -11.53 13.29 17.09
CA ASN A 216 -11.83 14.70 16.81
C ASN A 216 -10.58 15.54 16.57
N LEU A 217 -9.49 15.29 17.29
CA LEU A 217 -8.20 15.94 17.03
C LEU A 217 -7.66 15.56 15.64
N ILE A 218 -7.74 14.29 15.28
CA ILE A 218 -7.32 13.84 13.95
C ILE A 218 -8.21 14.42 12.87
N LEU A 219 -9.54 14.48 13.08
CA LEU A 219 -10.44 15.16 12.15
C LEU A 219 -10.12 16.65 12.05
N TYR A 220 -9.71 17.29 13.16
CA TYR A 220 -9.21 18.65 13.13
C TYR A 220 -7.90 18.76 12.33
N ASP A 221 -6.94 17.86 12.55
CA ASP A 221 -5.68 17.83 11.82
C ASP A 221 -5.86 17.53 10.34
N MET A 222 -6.89 16.73 9.97
CA MET A 222 -7.26 16.53 8.54
C MET A 222 -7.75 17.83 7.89
N GLN A 223 -8.39 18.71 8.66
CA GLN A 223 -8.83 20.04 8.18
C GLN A 223 -7.72 21.09 8.30
N ASN A 224 -6.75 20.88 9.19
CA ASN A 224 -5.63 21.77 9.49
C ASN A 224 -4.30 20.97 9.52
N PRO A 225 -3.83 20.46 8.38
CA PRO A 225 -2.66 19.55 8.33
C PRO A 225 -1.38 20.18 8.91
N GLU A 226 -1.30 21.51 8.94
CA GLU A 226 -0.17 22.25 9.52
C GLU A 226 0.03 21.97 11.01
N THR A 227 -1.02 21.57 11.74
CA THR A 227 -0.96 21.26 13.17
C THR A 227 -0.60 19.81 13.48
N PHE A 228 -0.59 18.93 12.45
CA PHE A 228 -0.37 17.50 12.65
C PHE A 228 1.06 17.18 13.11
N GLU A 229 1.20 16.56 14.27
CA GLU A 229 2.48 16.24 14.92
C GLU A 229 3.09 14.90 14.43
N GLY A 230 2.33 14.05 13.76
CA GLY A 230 2.76 12.74 13.27
C GLY A 230 2.42 11.58 14.19
N ASP A 231 1.56 11.79 15.18
CA ASP A 231 1.12 10.76 16.12
C ASP A 231 0.20 9.75 15.44
N TYR A 232 0.35 8.48 15.81
CA TYR A 232 -0.55 7.42 15.37
C TYR A 232 -1.74 7.23 16.31
N LEU A 233 -2.97 7.33 15.79
CA LEU A 233 -4.20 7.14 16.57
C LEU A 233 -4.24 5.78 17.28
N ILE A 234 -3.73 4.73 16.62
CA ILE A 234 -3.72 3.37 17.16
C ILE A 234 -2.97 3.23 18.49
N GLU A 235 -2.03 4.10 18.80
CA GLU A 235 -1.30 4.09 20.08
C GLU A 235 -2.21 4.37 21.28
N TYR A 236 -3.26 5.14 21.06
CA TYR A 236 -4.24 5.48 22.11
C TYR A 236 -5.29 4.39 22.30
N VAL A 237 -5.38 3.46 21.34
CA VAL A 237 -6.28 2.28 21.42
C VAL A 237 -5.67 1.19 22.30
N LYS A 238 -4.33 1.11 22.41
CA LYS A 238 -3.61 0.03 23.11
C LYS A 238 -3.52 0.17 24.63
N LYS A 239 -3.62 1.36 25.19
CA LYS A 239 -3.18 1.64 26.57
C LYS A 239 -4.11 1.11 27.66
N ARG A 240 -5.07 0.20 27.35
CA ARG A 240 -6.10 -0.22 28.32
C ARG A 240 -6.58 -1.68 28.21
N ASP A 241 -5.72 -2.59 27.77
CA ASP A 241 -5.96 -4.04 27.99
C ASP A 241 -5.39 -4.48 29.34
#